data_4609a093858b3e2c73a675011f51a279
#
_entry.id   4609a093858b3e2c73a675011f51a279
#
_cell.length_a   1.000
_cell.length_b   1.000
_cell.length_c   1.000
_cell.angle_alpha   90.00
_cell.angle_beta   90.00
_cell.angle_gamma   90.00
#
_symmetry.space_group_name_H-M   'P 1'
#
loop_
_entity.id
_entity.type
_entity.pdbx_description
1 polymer ?
#
loop_
_entity_poly.entity_id
_entity_poly.type
_entity_poly.pdbx_seq_one_letter_code
_entity_poly.pdbx_strand_id
1 'polypeptide(L)'
;EKRADRKYEVEFRDVSFRYPGAQEYALRHVNMKFQVGRRLAVVGMNGSGKTTFIKLLCRLYDPTEGQILLNGIDIRKYRYQEYMDIFSIVFQDFQLFAMPLGENVATKTDYDRARATQCLRQAGFGERLETMGLDTHLYKTLDKQGVEVSGGEAQKIAIARALYKDAPFIILDEPTAALDPIAEAEIYEKFDEIAGDKTAIYISHRLSSCKFCDEIAVFDAGQVIQQGTHQQLLADTAGKYHELWNAQAKYYTKEA
;
A
#
# COMPACT_ATOMS: atom_id res chain seq x y z
N GLU A 1 -20.81 10.88 2.91
CA GLU A 1 -21.47 9.61 3.28
C GLU A 1 -20.72 8.45 2.63
N LYS A 2 -20.34 7.44 3.44
CA LYS A 2 -19.81 6.17 2.91
C LYS A 2 -20.94 5.52 2.10
N ARG A 3 -20.72 5.27 0.81
CA ARG A 3 -21.69 4.54 -0.01
C ARG A 3 -21.89 3.13 0.56
N ALA A 4 -23.12 2.69 0.72
CA ALA A 4 -23.45 1.37 1.24
C ALA A 4 -22.92 0.23 0.35
N ASP A 5 -22.77 0.48 -0.96
CA ASP A 5 -22.26 -0.47 -1.94
C ASP A 5 -20.71 -0.51 -2.01
N ARG A 6 -20.03 0.35 -1.22
CA ARG A 6 -18.57 0.51 -1.20
C ARG A 6 -17.91 0.71 -2.58
N LYS A 7 -18.68 1.04 -3.61
CA LYS A 7 -18.20 1.27 -4.97
C LYS A 7 -17.73 2.71 -5.12
N TYR A 8 -16.43 2.88 -5.23
CA TYR A 8 -15.79 4.16 -5.48
C TYR A 8 -15.01 4.06 -6.79
N GLU A 9 -14.97 5.14 -7.54
CA GLU A 9 -14.12 5.30 -8.71
C GLU A 9 -13.16 6.45 -8.44
N VAL A 10 -11.90 6.23 -8.71
CA VAL A 10 -10.87 7.26 -8.62
C VAL A 10 -10.38 7.61 -10.01
N GLU A 11 -10.28 8.90 -10.30
CA GLU A 11 -9.76 9.42 -11.56
C GLU A 11 -8.71 10.51 -11.30
N PHE A 12 -7.52 10.31 -11.84
CA PHE A 12 -6.49 11.33 -11.99
C PHE A 12 -6.67 11.96 -13.36
N ARG A 13 -6.93 13.27 -13.41
CA ARG A 13 -7.20 14.01 -14.65
C ARG A 13 -6.14 15.06 -14.84
N ASP A 14 -5.21 14.78 -15.76
CA ASP A 14 -4.07 15.63 -16.12
C ASP A 14 -3.27 16.14 -14.90
N VAL A 15 -2.96 15.23 -13.98
CA VAL A 15 -2.35 15.57 -12.71
C VAL A 15 -0.85 15.73 -12.86
N SER A 16 -0.36 16.92 -12.53
CA SER A 16 1.06 17.22 -12.35
C SER A 16 1.32 17.69 -10.92
N PHE A 17 2.46 17.27 -10.37
CA PHE A 17 2.82 17.63 -9.00
C PHE A 17 4.31 17.86 -8.83
N ARG A 18 4.62 18.89 -8.09
CA ARG A 18 5.96 19.29 -7.67
C ARG A 18 5.97 19.51 -6.17
N TYR A 19 6.93 18.89 -5.48
CA TYR A 19 7.09 19.12 -4.04
C TYR A 19 7.43 20.58 -3.73
N PRO A 20 6.99 21.10 -2.57
CA PRO A 20 7.36 22.45 -2.15
C PRO A 20 8.88 22.63 -2.15
N GLY A 21 9.36 23.68 -2.82
CA GLY A 21 10.79 23.98 -2.95
C GLY A 21 11.55 23.19 -4.02
N ALA A 22 10.96 22.17 -4.63
CA ALA A 22 11.56 21.45 -5.74
C ALA A 22 11.37 22.19 -7.06
N GLN A 23 12.34 22.07 -7.97
CA GLN A 23 12.23 22.63 -9.33
C GLN A 23 11.60 21.62 -10.30
N GLU A 24 11.87 20.33 -10.11
CA GLU A 24 11.40 19.26 -10.97
C GLU A 24 10.03 18.71 -10.53
N TYR A 25 9.23 18.34 -11.52
CA TYR A 25 7.96 17.65 -11.29
C TYR A 25 8.21 16.19 -10.89
N ALA A 26 7.59 15.77 -9.81
CA ALA A 26 7.56 14.37 -9.38
C ALA A 26 6.51 13.54 -10.14
N LEU A 27 5.41 14.19 -10.56
CA LEU A 27 4.42 13.63 -11.48
C LEU A 27 4.12 14.63 -12.60
N ARG A 28 3.89 14.11 -13.83
CA ARG A 28 3.66 14.90 -15.03
C ARG A 28 2.50 14.35 -15.81
N HIS A 29 1.45 15.14 -16.00
CA HIS A 29 0.31 14.82 -16.85
C HIS A 29 -0.27 13.41 -16.62
N VAL A 30 -0.38 12.99 -15.36
CA VAL A 30 -0.91 11.68 -15.02
C VAL A 30 -2.40 11.64 -15.31
N ASN A 31 -2.78 10.75 -16.22
CA ASN A 31 -4.15 10.40 -16.54
C ASN A 31 -4.35 8.93 -16.20
N MET A 32 -5.21 8.65 -15.23
CA MET A 32 -5.43 7.31 -14.75
C MET A 32 -6.81 7.20 -14.12
N LYS A 33 -7.50 6.11 -14.39
CA LYS A 33 -8.80 5.83 -13.82
C LYS A 33 -8.83 4.38 -13.37
N PHE A 34 -9.28 4.13 -12.16
CA PHE A 34 -9.44 2.78 -11.65
C PHE A 34 -10.70 2.63 -10.82
N GLN A 35 -11.27 1.44 -10.89
CA GLN A 35 -12.49 1.09 -10.18
C GLN A 35 -12.18 0.43 -8.84
N VAL A 36 -13.07 0.68 -7.91
CA VAL A 36 -13.10 0.09 -6.59
C VAL A 36 -13.51 -1.38 -6.63
N GLY A 37 -13.06 -2.13 -5.62
CA GLY A 37 -13.26 -3.58 -5.57
C GLY A 37 -12.30 -4.34 -6.47
N ARG A 38 -11.26 -3.67 -6.99
CA ARG A 38 -10.20 -4.28 -7.78
C ARG A 38 -8.83 -4.13 -7.13
N ARG A 39 -7.93 -5.02 -7.48
CA ARG A 39 -6.52 -4.99 -7.10
C ARG A 39 -5.73 -4.27 -8.16
N LEU A 40 -5.17 -3.13 -7.81
CA LEU A 40 -4.31 -2.33 -8.68
C LEU A 40 -2.86 -2.49 -8.23
N ALA A 41 -1.99 -2.93 -9.12
CA ALA A 41 -0.55 -2.83 -8.92
C ALA A 41 -0.02 -1.54 -9.55
N VAL A 42 0.83 -0.83 -8.81
CA VAL A 42 1.57 0.35 -9.29
C VAL A 42 3.04 -0.03 -9.32
N VAL A 43 3.60 -0.12 -10.52
CA VAL A 43 4.96 -0.62 -10.75
C VAL A 43 5.83 0.41 -11.46
N GLY A 44 7.13 0.26 -11.35
CA GLY A 44 8.12 1.13 -11.99
C GLY A 44 9.42 1.19 -11.19
N MET A 45 10.44 1.76 -11.79
CA MET A 45 11.73 1.94 -11.13
C MET A 45 11.65 2.90 -9.94
N ASN A 46 12.65 2.86 -9.07
CA ASN A 46 12.76 3.82 -7.97
C ASN A 46 12.79 5.25 -8.53
N GLY A 47 12.07 6.16 -7.89
CA GLY A 47 11.96 7.55 -8.36
C GLY A 47 10.97 7.77 -9.51
N SER A 48 10.24 6.75 -9.98
CA SER A 48 9.27 6.89 -11.08
C SER A 48 7.97 7.62 -10.71
N GLY A 49 7.76 7.97 -9.43
CA GLY A 49 6.58 8.71 -8.97
C GLY A 49 5.53 7.89 -8.20
N LYS A 50 5.74 6.59 -7.99
CA LYS A 50 4.76 5.69 -7.33
C LYS A 50 4.30 6.16 -5.94
N THR A 51 5.25 6.43 -5.05
CA THR A 51 4.95 6.93 -3.68
C THR A 51 4.30 8.32 -3.73
N THR A 52 4.72 9.17 -4.68
CA THR A 52 4.08 10.49 -4.90
C THR A 52 2.63 10.34 -5.32
N PHE A 53 2.33 9.40 -6.22
CA PHE A 53 0.96 9.07 -6.62
C PHE A 53 0.09 8.73 -5.40
N ILE A 54 0.58 7.87 -4.49
CA ILE A 54 -0.16 7.52 -3.26
C ILE A 54 -0.33 8.73 -2.34
N LYS A 55 0.71 9.54 -2.16
CA LYS A 55 0.62 10.75 -1.32
C LYS A 55 -0.45 11.73 -1.82
N LEU A 56 -0.60 11.86 -3.13
CA LEU A 56 -1.66 12.67 -3.74
C LEU A 56 -3.03 11.99 -3.62
N LEU A 57 -3.12 10.69 -3.88
CA LEU A 57 -4.35 9.92 -3.71
C LEU A 57 -4.90 10.04 -2.29
N CYS A 58 -4.03 9.97 -1.29
CA CYS A 58 -4.40 10.11 0.13
C CYS A 58 -4.52 11.56 0.59
N ARG A 59 -4.39 12.52 -0.34
CA ARG A 59 -4.47 13.95 -0.05
C ARG A 59 -3.51 14.43 1.06
N LEU A 60 -2.31 13.81 1.12
CA LEU A 60 -1.21 14.35 1.94
C LEU A 60 -0.60 15.59 1.28
N TYR A 61 -0.79 15.73 -0.04
CA TYR A 61 -0.51 16.90 -0.83
C TYR A 61 -1.65 17.11 -1.83
N ASP A 62 -1.91 18.35 -2.19
CA ASP A 62 -2.77 18.68 -3.32
C ASP A 62 -1.95 18.74 -4.63
N PRO A 63 -2.51 18.35 -5.78
CA PRO A 63 -1.82 18.45 -7.07
C PRO A 63 -1.48 19.91 -7.41
N THR A 64 -0.32 20.11 -8.07
CA THR A 64 0.07 21.44 -8.58
C THR A 64 -0.84 21.84 -9.75
N GLU A 65 -1.15 20.88 -10.62
CA GLU A 65 -2.02 21.04 -11.78
C GLU A 65 -2.93 19.81 -11.92
N GLY A 66 -4.09 19.99 -12.55
CA GLY A 66 -5.07 18.94 -12.75
C GLY A 66 -5.96 18.70 -11.54
N GLN A 67 -6.65 17.56 -11.54
CA GLN A 67 -7.64 17.20 -10.53
C GLN A 67 -7.59 15.71 -10.21
N ILE A 68 -7.83 15.38 -8.95
CA ILE A 68 -8.09 14.01 -8.51
C ILE A 68 -9.55 13.94 -8.11
N LEU A 69 -10.29 13.03 -8.70
CA LEU A 69 -11.72 12.87 -8.48
C LEU A 69 -12.02 11.55 -7.79
N LEU A 70 -12.88 11.59 -6.80
CA LEU A 70 -13.52 10.42 -6.22
C LEU A 70 -15.01 10.46 -6.58
N ASN A 71 -15.47 9.48 -7.35
CA ASN A 71 -16.85 9.45 -7.88
C ASN A 71 -17.24 10.73 -8.64
N GLY A 72 -16.32 11.28 -9.44
CA GLY A 72 -16.53 12.51 -10.22
C GLY A 72 -16.47 13.81 -9.43
N ILE A 73 -16.24 13.76 -8.12
CA ILE A 73 -16.10 14.93 -7.25
C ILE A 73 -14.63 15.13 -6.88
N ASP A 74 -14.13 16.35 -7.07
CA ASP A 74 -12.76 16.72 -6.67
C ASP A 74 -12.55 16.41 -5.17
N ILE A 75 -11.46 15.69 -4.88
CA ILE A 75 -11.17 15.23 -3.50
C ILE A 75 -11.00 16.39 -2.52
N ARG A 76 -10.65 17.59 -2.98
CA ARG A 76 -10.53 18.81 -2.17
C ARG A 76 -11.87 19.31 -1.63
N LYS A 77 -13.01 18.87 -2.22
CA LYS A 77 -14.37 19.22 -1.78
C LYS A 77 -14.90 18.35 -0.64
N TYR A 78 -14.25 17.21 -0.38
CA TYR A 78 -14.59 16.38 0.76
C TYR A 78 -14.02 16.96 2.06
N ARG A 79 -14.69 16.69 3.17
CA ARG A 79 -14.08 16.92 4.49
C ARG A 79 -12.84 16.05 4.61
N TYR A 80 -11.74 16.65 5.04
CA TYR A 80 -10.43 15.98 5.06
C TYR A 80 -10.49 14.67 5.86
N GLN A 81 -11.05 14.69 7.07
CA GLN A 81 -11.13 13.52 7.93
C GLN A 81 -11.97 12.40 7.32
N GLU A 82 -13.15 12.73 6.75
CA GLU A 82 -14.02 11.75 6.10
C GLU A 82 -13.34 11.12 4.88
N TYR A 83 -12.55 11.91 4.16
CA TYR A 83 -11.75 11.40 3.04
C TYR A 83 -10.62 10.49 3.51
N MET A 84 -9.89 10.85 4.57
CA MET A 84 -8.82 10.02 5.15
C MET A 84 -9.35 8.71 5.74
N ASP A 85 -10.58 8.70 6.22
CA ASP A 85 -11.19 7.50 6.81
C ASP A 85 -11.45 6.37 5.81
N ILE A 86 -11.47 6.68 4.49
CA ILE A 86 -11.64 5.64 3.46
C ILE A 86 -10.36 4.88 3.13
N PHE A 87 -9.20 5.30 3.65
CA PHE A 87 -7.90 4.66 3.36
C PHE A 87 -7.30 3.99 4.60
N SER A 88 -6.79 2.78 4.42
CA SER A 88 -5.81 2.14 5.29
C SER A 88 -4.49 2.06 4.54
N ILE A 89 -3.41 2.61 5.09
CA ILE A 89 -2.15 2.76 4.38
C ILE A 89 -1.02 2.17 5.20
N VAL A 90 -0.17 1.36 4.57
CA VAL A 90 1.14 0.96 5.08
C VAL A 90 2.18 1.57 4.15
N PHE A 91 2.87 2.61 4.61
CA PHE A 91 3.99 3.21 3.89
C PHE A 91 5.26 2.37 4.06
N GLN A 92 6.20 2.49 3.14
CA GLN A 92 7.52 1.83 3.21
C GLN A 92 8.30 2.26 4.47
N ASP A 93 8.19 3.54 4.86
CA ASP A 93 8.84 4.15 6.01
C ASP A 93 7.93 4.23 7.25
N PHE A 94 7.01 3.27 7.40
CA PHE A 94 6.13 3.21 8.56
C PHE A 94 6.91 3.15 9.87
N GLN A 95 6.30 3.69 10.95
CA GLN A 95 6.87 3.66 12.28
C GLN A 95 5.92 2.94 13.25
N LEU A 96 6.52 2.16 14.14
CA LEU A 96 5.85 1.67 15.34
C LEU A 96 6.22 2.56 16.52
N PHE A 97 5.34 2.63 17.49
CA PHE A 97 5.51 3.46 18.66
C PHE A 97 5.99 2.64 19.86
N ALA A 98 6.75 3.24 20.77
CA ALA A 98 7.14 2.64 22.04
C ALA A 98 5.96 2.59 23.02
N MET A 99 4.95 1.79 22.68
CA MET A 99 3.70 1.58 23.41
C MET A 99 3.24 0.13 23.28
N PRO A 100 2.20 -0.33 24.00
CA PRO A 100 1.70 -1.68 23.91
C PRO A 100 1.38 -2.13 22.49
N LEU A 101 1.60 -3.42 22.19
CA LEU A 101 1.36 -4.02 20.88
C LEU A 101 -0.09 -3.78 20.40
N GLY A 102 -1.07 -3.97 21.29
CA GLY A 102 -2.48 -3.75 20.93
C GLY A 102 -2.80 -2.30 20.58
N GLU A 103 -2.18 -1.35 21.27
CA GLU A 103 -2.31 0.08 20.96
C GLU A 103 -1.61 0.46 19.66
N ASN A 104 -0.50 -0.19 19.33
CA ASN A 104 0.14 -0.04 18.02
C ASN A 104 -0.75 -0.48 16.87
N VAL A 105 -1.52 -1.55 17.07
CA VAL A 105 -2.49 -2.06 16.07
C VAL A 105 -3.72 -1.15 15.98
N ALA A 106 -4.32 -0.82 17.12
CA ALA A 106 -5.59 -0.10 17.18
C ALA A 106 -5.43 1.43 17.03
N THR A 107 -4.23 1.97 17.27
CA THR A 107 -3.91 3.42 17.33
C THR A 107 -4.71 4.19 18.37
N LYS A 108 -5.18 3.52 19.43
CA LYS A 108 -5.92 4.06 20.55
C LYS A 108 -5.83 3.14 21.76
N THR A 109 -6.04 3.68 22.95
CA THR A 109 -5.94 2.93 24.23
C THR A 109 -7.19 2.09 24.53
N ASP A 110 -8.37 2.57 24.13
CA ASP A 110 -9.63 1.82 24.22
C ASP A 110 -9.92 1.14 22.89
N TYR A 111 -9.72 -0.18 22.84
CA TYR A 111 -9.83 -0.95 21.59
C TYR A 111 -10.41 -2.36 21.83
N ASP A 112 -10.95 -2.92 20.75
CA ASP A 112 -11.39 -4.32 20.72
C ASP A 112 -10.18 -5.26 20.66
N ARG A 113 -9.88 -5.93 21.77
CA ARG A 113 -8.75 -6.85 21.93
C ARG A 113 -8.87 -8.10 21.06
N ALA A 114 -10.09 -8.63 20.92
CA ALA A 114 -10.34 -9.80 20.09
C ALA A 114 -10.06 -9.48 18.61
N ARG A 115 -10.53 -8.33 18.14
CA ARG A 115 -10.28 -7.83 16.79
C ARG A 115 -8.81 -7.56 16.55
N ALA A 116 -8.10 -6.91 17.49
CA ALA A 116 -6.66 -6.67 17.37
C ALA A 116 -5.87 -7.97 17.24
N THR A 117 -6.21 -9.00 18.07
CA THR A 117 -5.63 -10.34 17.98
C THR A 117 -5.90 -10.98 16.63
N GLN A 118 -7.12 -10.89 16.13
CA GLN A 118 -7.50 -11.43 14.83
C GLN A 118 -6.69 -10.78 13.70
N CYS A 119 -6.59 -9.44 13.70
CA CYS A 119 -5.81 -8.72 12.69
C CYS A 119 -4.32 -9.08 12.71
N LEU A 120 -3.73 -9.27 13.90
CA LEU A 120 -2.35 -9.75 14.03
C LEU A 120 -2.16 -11.16 13.46
N ARG A 121 -3.10 -12.08 13.71
CA ARG A 121 -3.07 -13.42 13.11
C ARG A 121 -3.19 -13.39 11.60
N GLN A 122 -4.11 -12.58 11.07
CA GLN A 122 -4.28 -12.40 9.63
C GLN A 122 -3.03 -11.82 8.98
N ALA A 123 -2.34 -10.91 9.66
CA ALA A 123 -1.06 -10.34 9.21
C ALA A 123 0.14 -11.31 9.35
N GLY A 124 -0.07 -12.54 9.81
CA GLY A 124 1.00 -13.52 9.98
C GLY A 124 1.83 -13.37 11.25
N PHE A 125 1.30 -12.67 12.27
CA PHE A 125 1.95 -12.48 13.57
C PHE A 125 1.48 -13.49 14.64
N GLY A 126 0.71 -14.51 14.23
CA GLY A 126 0.02 -15.44 15.16
C GLY A 126 0.94 -16.22 16.09
N GLU A 127 2.03 -16.81 15.57
CA GLU A 127 3.00 -17.56 16.37
C GLU A 127 3.66 -16.69 17.45
N ARG A 128 3.96 -15.45 17.12
CA ARG A 128 4.59 -14.51 18.06
C ARG A 128 3.64 -14.09 19.19
N LEU A 129 2.32 -14.14 18.97
CA LEU A 129 1.32 -13.85 20.00
C LEU A 129 1.31 -14.87 21.15
N GLU A 130 1.86 -16.07 20.97
CA GLU A 130 2.00 -17.07 22.04
C GLU A 130 3.01 -16.62 23.10
N THR A 131 3.99 -15.80 22.71
CA THR A 131 5.06 -15.29 23.58
C THR A 131 4.97 -13.81 23.86
N MET A 132 4.20 -13.06 23.06
CA MET A 132 4.03 -11.62 23.14
C MET A 132 2.55 -11.25 23.18
N GLY A 133 2.03 -10.87 24.34
CA GLY A 133 0.64 -10.43 24.50
C GLY A 133 0.40 -9.00 23.99
N LEU A 134 -0.87 -8.63 23.87
CA LEU A 134 -1.28 -7.28 23.44
C LEU A 134 -0.78 -6.13 24.34
N ASP A 135 -0.54 -6.44 25.62
CA ASP A 135 -0.06 -5.47 26.63
C ASP A 135 1.47 -5.35 26.65
N THR A 136 2.19 -6.16 25.85
CA THR A 136 3.63 -6.08 25.74
C THR A 136 4.05 -4.78 25.08
N HIS A 137 4.84 -3.97 25.78
CA HIS A 137 5.42 -2.76 25.23
C HIS A 137 6.46 -3.06 24.14
N LEU A 138 6.37 -2.37 23.04
CA LEU A 138 7.39 -2.41 21.98
C LEU A 138 8.50 -1.41 22.34
N TYR A 139 9.72 -1.83 22.07
CA TYR A 139 10.95 -1.06 22.31
C TYR A 139 11.23 -0.70 23.78
N LYS A 140 12.51 -0.61 24.11
CA LYS A 140 12.98 -0.28 25.47
C LYS A 140 13.05 1.22 25.76
N THR A 141 12.59 2.04 24.83
CA THR A 141 12.71 3.51 24.93
C THR A 141 11.93 4.08 26.11
N LEU A 142 10.71 3.59 26.35
CA LEU A 142 9.84 4.07 27.44
C LEU A 142 9.66 3.02 28.54
N ASP A 143 9.81 1.75 28.25
CA ASP A 143 9.72 0.65 29.19
C ASP A 143 10.97 -0.24 29.10
N LYS A 144 11.71 -0.38 30.20
CA LYS A 144 12.92 -1.23 30.28
C LYS A 144 12.64 -2.70 29.98
N GLN A 145 11.40 -3.17 30.16
CA GLN A 145 10.95 -4.52 29.85
C GLN A 145 10.41 -4.63 28.39
N GLY A 146 10.42 -3.52 27.67
CA GLY A 146 9.98 -3.49 26.28
C GLY A 146 10.71 -4.49 25.38
N VAL A 147 10.02 -5.02 24.40
CA VAL A 147 10.52 -6.05 23.50
C VAL A 147 10.86 -5.42 22.16
N GLU A 148 12.07 -5.72 21.68
CA GLU A 148 12.47 -5.36 20.33
C GLU A 148 11.80 -6.29 19.31
N VAL A 149 11.39 -5.73 18.17
CA VAL A 149 10.80 -6.47 17.06
C VAL A 149 11.71 -6.39 15.84
N SER A 150 11.78 -7.48 15.09
CA SER A 150 12.50 -7.50 13.80
C SER A 150 11.76 -6.65 12.75
N GLY A 151 12.44 -6.28 11.66
CA GLY A 151 11.82 -5.56 10.55
C GLY A 151 10.58 -6.28 9.98
N GLY A 152 10.66 -7.60 9.83
CA GLY A 152 9.53 -8.41 9.37
C GLY A 152 8.36 -8.44 10.36
N GLU A 153 8.64 -8.54 11.68
CA GLU A 153 7.60 -8.46 12.72
C GLU A 153 6.96 -7.06 12.73
N ALA A 154 7.76 -6.01 12.65
CA ALA A 154 7.26 -4.63 12.57
C ALA A 154 6.34 -4.42 11.37
N GLN A 155 6.66 -5.02 10.23
CA GLN A 155 5.83 -4.96 9.03
C GLN A 155 4.49 -5.68 9.21
N LYS A 156 4.50 -6.86 9.80
CA LYS A 156 3.27 -7.60 10.16
C LYS A 156 2.37 -6.80 11.09
N ILE A 157 2.94 -6.11 12.07
CA ILE A 157 2.19 -5.21 12.98
C ILE A 157 1.60 -4.02 12.20
N ALA A 158 2.34 -3.41 11.27
CA ALA A 158 1.83 -2.32 10.44
C ALA A 158 0.69 -2.77 9.53
N ILE A 159 0.77 -3.98 8.97
CA ILE A 159 -0.32 -4.59 8.21
C ILE A 159 -1.54 -4.84 9.12
N ALA A 160 -1.35 -5.39 10.32
CA ALA A 160 -2.44 -5.59 11.28
C ALA A 160 -3.14 -4.27 11.65
N ARG A 161 -2.39 -3.17 11.77
CA ARG A 161 -2.94 -1.81 11.96
C ARG A 161 -3.85 -1.40 10.81
N ALA A 162 -3.42 -1.64 9.57
CA ALA A 162 -4.23 -1.33 8.39
C ALA A 162 -5.52 -2.16 8.34
N LEU A 163 -5.45 -3.45 8.71
CA LEU A 163 -6.61 -4.34 8.83
C LEU A 163 -7.57 -3.89 9.92
N TYR A 164 -7.04 -3.49 11.08
CA TYR A 164 -7.85 -3.03 12.20
C TYR A 164 -8.65 -1.78 11.84
N LYS A 165 -8.10 -0.87 11.04
CA LYS A 165 -8.83 0.31 10.54
C LYS A 165 -10.01 -0.07 9.64
N ASP A 166 -9.90 -1.16 8.88
CA ASP A 166 -10.97 -1.70 8.01
C ASP A 166 -11.55 -0.70 7.00
N ALA A 167 -10.68 0.09 6.40
CA ALA A 167 -11.08 1.06 5.40
C ALA A 167 -11.44 0.39 4.05
N PRO A 168 -12.30 1.03 3.21
CA PRO A 168 -12.62 0.53 1.87
C PRO A 168 -11.43 0.38 0.93
N PHE A 169 -10.40 1.24 1.10
CA PHE A 169 -9.14 1.16 0.37
C PHE A 169 -8.03 0.70 1.29
N ILE A 170 -7.29 -0.31 0.87
CA ILE A 170 -6.03 -0.71 1.50
C ILE A 170 -4.88 -0.40 0.53
N ILE A 171 -3.90 0.34 1.00
CA ILE A 171 -2.73 0.74 0.22
C ILE A 171 -1.48 0.22 0.91
N LEU A 172 -0.66 -0.49 0.15
CA LEU A 172 0.55 -1.10 0.63
C LEU A 172 1.72 -0.63 -0.24
N ASP A 173 2.59 0.19 0.33
CA ASP A 173 3.76 0.72 -0.33
C ASP A 173 4.98 -0.16 0.01
N GLU A 174 5.38 -1.00 -0.94
CA GLU A 174 6.46 -1.98 -0.81
C GLU A 174 6.37 -2.84 0.46
N PRO A 175 5.22 -3.52 0.69
CA PRO A 175 4.91 -4.17 1.96
C PRO A 175 5.81 -5.37 2.30
N THR A 176 6.67 -5.78 1.40
CA THR A 176 7.54 -6.96 1.53
C THR A 176 9.02 -6.63 1.46
N ALA A 177 9.38 -5.33 1.44
CA ALA A 177 10.77 -4.89 1.29
C ALA A 177 11.72 -5.44 2.37
N ALA A 178 11.21 -5.67 3.59
CA ALA A 178 11.97 -6.20 4.73
C ALA A 178 11.81 -7.72 4.93
N LEU A 179 11.10 -8.42 4.03
CA LEU A 179 10.79 -9.84 4.15
C LEU A 179 11.67 -10.68 3.23
N ASP A 180 11.97 -11.91 3.69
CA ASP A 180 12.53 -12.93 2.82
C ASP A 180 11.49 -13.44 1.79
N PRO A 181 11.92 -14.11 0.71
CA PRO A 181 11.01 -14.54 -0.36
C PRO A 181 9.88 -15.47 0.08
N ILE A 182 10.08 -16.28 1.13
CA ILE A 182 9.06 -17.23 1.65
C ILE A 182 8.00 -16.44 2.41
N ALA A 183 8.43 -15.59 3.35
CA ALA A 183 7.53 -14.72 4.10
C ALA A 183 6.77 -13.74 3.18
N GLU A 184 7.41 -13.30 2.11
CA GLU A 184 6.78 -12.49 1.07
C GLU A 184 5.64 -13.24 0.39
N ALA A 185 5.88 -14.47 -0.08
CA ALA A 185 4.87 -15.31 -0.73
C ALA A 185 3.66 -15.56 0.18
N GLU A 186 3.92 -15.88 1.45
CA GLU A 186 2.87 -16.08 2.46
C GLU A 186 2.00 -14.83 2.65
N ILE A 187 2.60 -13.65 2.64
CA ILE A 187 1.86 -12.40 2.76
C ILE A 187 1.00 -12.17 1.51
N TYR A 188 1.53 -12.41 0.31
CA TYR A 188 0.75 -12.24 -0.92
C TYR A 188 -0.41 -13.22 -1.03
N GLU A 189 -0.25 -14.49 -0.60
CA GLU A 189 -1.35 -15.45 -0.52
C GLU A 189 -2.44 -14.97 0.45
N LYS A 190 -2.04 -14.43 1.59
CA LYS A 190 -2.97 -13.85 2.57
C LYS A 190 -3.60 -12.54 2.12
N PHE A 191 -2.96 -11.79 1.22
CA PHE A 191 -3.53 -10.54 0.71
C PHE A 191 -4.85 -10.73 -0.02
N ASP A 192 -5.06 -11.84 -0.67
CA ASP A 192 -6.35 -12.16 -1.29
C ASP A 192 -7.46 -12.28 -0.23
N GLU A 193 -7.14 -12.90 0.92
CA GLU A 193 -8.06 -12.98 2.06
C GLU A 193 -8.23 -11.61 2.74
N ILE A 194 -7.13 -10.85 2.87
CA ILE A 194 -7.07 -9.54 3.51
C ILE A 194 -7.80 -8.48 2.69
N ALA A 195 -7.59 -8.46 1.38
CA ALA A 195 -8.25 -7.51 0.49
C ALA A 195 -9.76 -7.77 0.44
N GLY A 196 -10.19 -9.05 0.37
CA GLY A 196 -11.60 -9.40 0.28
C GLY A 196 -12.31 -8.57 -0.79
N ASP A 197 -13.39 -7.89 -0.40
CA ASP A 197 -14.15 -6.99 -1.29
C ASP A 197 -13.59 -5.56 -1.35
N LYS A 198 -12.42 -5.30 -0.76
CA LYS A 198 -11.79 -3.97 -0.71
C LYS A 198 -11.03 -3.67 -1.99
N THR A 199 -10.83 -2.39 -2.24
CA THR A 199 -9.84 -1.96 -3.23
C THR A 199 -8.46 -2.06 -2.62
N ALA A 200 -7.60 -2.83 -3.24
CA ALA A 200 -6.22 -2.96 -2.83
C ALA A 200 -5.30 -2.29 -3.85
N ILE A 201 -4.42 -1.42 -3.38
CA ILE A 201 -3.39 -0.78 -4.21
C ILE A 201 -2.03 -1.23 -3.68
N TYR A 202 -1.29 -1.91 -4.55
CA TYR A 202 0.04 -2.42 -4.24
C TYR A 202 1.08 -1.61 -5.00
N ILE A 203 2.01 -1.02 -4.29
CA ILE A 203 3.22 -0.51 -4.90
C ILE A 203 4.31 -1.56 -4.75
N SER A 204 4.90 -1.96 -5.86
CA SER A 204 5.99 -2.93 -5.84
C SER A 204 6.98 -2.64 -6.95
N HIS A 205 8.24 -2.89 -6.66
CA HIS A 205 9.28 -3.03 -7.67
C HIS A 205 9.47 -4.50 -8.10
N ARG A 206 8.80 -5.46 -7.41
CA ARG A 206 8.82 -6.89 -7.73
C ARG A 206 7.58 -7.26 -8.54
N LEU A 207 7.78 -7.51 -9.82
CA LEU A 207 6.66 -7.77 -10.75
C LEU A 207 6.01 -9.14 -10.54
N SER A 208 6.72 -10.10 -9.93
CA SER A 208 6.17 -11.43 -9.61
C SER A 208 4.90 -11.36 -8.76
N SER A 209 4.82 -10.38 -7.87
CA SER A 209 3.65 -10.15 -7.02
C SER A 209 2.49 -9.45 -7.74
N CYS A 210 2.78 -8.79 -8.87
CA CYS A 210 1.78 -8.01 -9.59
C CYS A 210 0.86 -8.84 -10.48
N LYS A 211 1.28 -10.07 -10.84
CA LYS A 211 0.50 -10.98 -11.72
C LYS A 211 -0.87 -11.37 -11.15
N PHE A 212 -1.06 -11.24 -9.83
CA PHE A 212 -2.33 -11.52 -9.15
C PHE A 212 -3.27 -10.31 -9.10
N CYS A 213 -2.81 -9.14 -9.54
CA CYS A 213 -3.62 -7.94 -9.58
C CYS A 213 -4.51 -7.92 -10.82
N ASP A 214 -5.70 -7.33 -10.67
CA ASP A 214 -6.66 -7.20 -11.76
C ASP A 214 -6.19 -6.20 -12.80
N GLU A 215 -5.42 -5.22 -12.38
CA GLU A 215 -4.90 -4.14 -13.21
C GLU A 215 -3.52 -3.71 -12.74
N ILE A 216 -2.68 -3.30 -13.67
CA ILE A 216 -1.32 -2.83 -13.44
C ILE A 216 -1.13 -1.49 -14.11
N ALA A 217 -0.63 -0.50 -13.37
CA ALA A 217 -0.19 0.79 -13.90
C ALA A 217 1.33 0.89 -13.83
N VAL A 218 1.96 1.15 -14.97
CA VAL A 218 3.41 1.27 -15.09
C VAL A 218 3.80 2.73 -15.08
N PHE A 219 4.60 3.11 -14.07
CA PHE A 219 5.13 4.45 -13.89
C PHE A 219 6.57 4.53 -14.41
N ASP A 220 6.85 5.57 -15.17
CA ASP A 220 8.20 5.94 -15.59
C ASP A 220 8.33 7.46 -15.67
N ALA A 221 9.43 8.01 -15.13
CA ALA A 221 9.72 9.45 -15.12
C ALA A 221 8.54 10.35 -14.71
N GLY A 222 7.76 9.93 -13.72
CA GLY A 222 6.60 10.68 -13.20
C GLY A 222 5.34 10.58 -14.06
N GLN A 223 5.28 9.68 -15.02
CA GLN A 223 4.13 9.46 -15.89
C GLN A 223 3.61 8.02 -15.80
N VAL A 224 2.33 7.82 -16.07
CA VAL A 224 1.75 6.50 -16.34
C VAL A 224 1.93 6.21 -17.83
N ILE A 225 2.80 5.26 -18.16
CA ILE A 225 3.17 4.95 -19.54
C ILE A 225 2.44 3.72 -20.10
N GLN A 226 1.98 2.82 -19.23
CA GLN A 226 1.17 1.66 -19.60
C GLN A 226 0.17 1.36 -18.49
N GLN A 227 -1.02 0.84 -18.87
CA GLN A 227 -2.05 0.38 -17.95
C GLN A 227 -2.80 -0.80 -18.59
N GLY A 228 -3.01 -1.88 -17.82
CA GLY A 228 -3.70 -3.08 -18.32
C GLY A 228 -3.50 -4.28 -17.39
N THR A 229 -3.95 -5.44 -17.84
CA THR A 229 -3.72 -6.71 -17.12
C THR A 229 -2.30 -7.21 -17.34
N HIS A 230 -1.83 -8.11 -16.47
CA HIS A 230 -0.52 -8.76 -16.61
C HIS A 230 -0.32 -9.35 -18.03
N GLN A 231 -1.32 -10.06 -18.53
CA GLN A 231 -1.23 -10.69 -19.86
C GLN A 231 -1.16 -9.67 -21.00
N GLN A 232 -1.95 -8.60 -20.94
CA GLN A 232 -1.93 -7.54 -21.95
C GLN A 232 -0.57 -6.83 -21.98
N LEU A 233 -0.05 -6.47 -20.81
CA LEU A 233 1.22 -5.75 -20.71
C LEU A 233 2.43 -6.63 -21.07
N LEU A 234 2.36 -7.93 -20.76
CA LEU A 234 3.41 -8.88 -21.13
C LEU A 234 3.43 -9.17 -22.64
N ALA A 235 2.28 -9.16 -23.31
CA ALA A 235 2.15 -9.35 -24.75
C ALA A 235 2.73 -8.17 -25.55
N ASP A 236 2.79 -6.97 -24.97
CA ASP A 236 3.44 -5.81 -25.57
C ASP A 236 4.96 -5.90 -25.40
N THR A 237 5.62 -6.59 -26.33
CA THR A 237 7.07 -6.86 -26.28
C THR A 237 7.95 -5.62 -26.39
N ALA A 238 7.40 -4.50 -26.87
CA ALA A 238 8.08 -3.20 -26.92
C ALA A 238 7.81 -2.35 -25.64
N GLY A 239 6.90 -2.80 -24.80
CA GLY A 239 6.47 -2.09 -23.62
C GLY A 239 7.44 -2.17 -22.44
N LYS A 240 7.43 -1.16 -21.59
CA LYS A 240 8.29 -1.08 -20.39
C LYS A 240 8.03 -2.21 -19.40
N TYR A 241 6.76 -2.66 -19.28
CA TYR A 241 6.41 -3.77 -18.41
C TYR A 241 7.12 -5.07 -18.84
N HIS A 242 7.12 -5.38 -20.13
CA HIS A 242 7.80 -6.55 -20.70
C HIS A 242 9.32 -6.48 -20.45
N GLU A 243 9.93 -5.31 -20.65
CA GLU A 243 11.36 -5.09 -20.36
C GLU A 243 11.68 -5.38 -18.90
N LEU A 244 10.91 -4.77 -17.96
CA LEU A 244 11.12 -4.94 -16.53
C LEU A 244 10.90 -6.39 -16.07
N TRP A 245 9.85 -7.05 -16.60
CA TRP A 245 9.55 -8.45 -16.30
C TRP A 245 10.71 -9.37 -16.68
N ASN A 246 11.22 -9.25 -17.91
CA ASN A 246 12.32 -10.07 -18.38
C ASN A 246 13.63 -9.79 -17.65
N ALA A 247 13.87 -8.53 -17.26
CA ALA A 247 15.05 -8.19 -16.49
C ALA A 247 15.02 -8.87 -15.10
N GLN A 248 13.86 -8.89 -14.43
CA GLN A 248 13.70 -9.56 -13.14
C GLN A 248 13.75 -11.09 -13.27
N ALA A 249 13.11 -11.68 -14.29
CA ALA A 249 13.15 -13.13 -14.52
C ALA A 249 14.58 -13.65 -14.72
N LYS A 250 15.42 -12.90 -15.45
CA LYS A 250 16.84 -13.25 -15.65
C LYS A 250 17.66 -13.21 -14.35
N TYR A 251 17.29 -12.36 -13.41
CA TYR A 251 17.98 -12.27 -12.12
C TYR A 251 17.70 -13.53 -11.29
N TYR A 252 16.46 -13.96 -11.20
CA TYR A 252 16.06 -15.16 -10.44
C TYR A 252 16.57 -16.49 -11.06
N THR A 253 16.79 -16.55 -12.38
CA THR A 253 17.34 -17.75 -13.04
C THR A 253 18.85 -17.86 -12.96
N LYS A 254 19.59 -16.83 -12.51
CA LYS A 254 21.05 -16.87 -12.33
C LYS A 254 21.46 -17.27 -10.90
N GLU A 255 20.55 -17.24 -9.95
CA GLU A 255 20.79 -17.60 -8.55
C GLU A 255 20.30 -19.04 -8.21
N ALA A 256 19.73 -19.74 -9.17
CA ALA A 256 19.33 -21.16 -9.08
C ALA A 256 20.31 -22.03 -9.86
#